data_d1d5fd8a361b1277e891676a9293e4e5
#
_entry.id   d1d5fd8a361b1277e891676a9293e4e5
#
_cell.length_a   1.000
_cell.length_b   1.000
_cell.length_c   1.000
_cell.angle_alpha   90.00
_cell.angle_beta   90.00
_cell.angle_gamma   90.00
#
_symmetry.space_group_name_H-M   'P 1'
#
loop_
_entity.id
_entity.type
_entity.pdbx_description
1 polymer ?
#
loop_
_entity_poly.entity_id
_entity_poly.type
_entity_poly.pdbx_seq_one_letter_code
_entity_poly.pdbx_strand_id
1 'polypeptide(L)'
;MKRTELKALVMMVVATVYALAASAQIPQGYYDALKGKKGAELKTAVHNIIKEATVLSYGKGKAATWWGFYLTDNDNGYVIDRYSPEKVEFGAWGESCSSMNIEHSFPKSWWGGEQRQAYKDLYNLMPSDAKANSTKSNYGMGVVTKATYDNGVIKVGTGDSGKKLWQPYPEWQGDFARAYLYMATCYQDYAWVKEGLNSLETGDYPTLQKWASDLYIKWAKQDPVSDLEAKRNNIVYSIQGNRNPFIDFPNLMEYIWGDSISYEFDPATTVVTKQVVTENSMMCIYLASYKDTDGGCTIETTLHPKEGAEVWERTSSYGWKGTGAIKEGSNKYATKYAAESSVVTPEIDLGGYKEATVSFSHAVNYAQNPSEKLSVE
;
A
#
# COMPACT_ATOMS: atom_id res chain seq x y z
N MET A 1 32.29 15.38 31.19
CA MET A 1 32.48 15.25 29.70
C MET A 1 32.77 16.63 29.12
N LYS A 2 33.81 16.78 28.34
CA LYS A 2 34.14 18.06 27.72
C LYS A 2 33.19 18.34 26.56
N ARG A 3 32.82 19.60 26.39
CA ARG A 3 31.85 20.09 25.37
C ARG A 3 32.18 19.62 23.93
N THR A 4 33.42 19.23 23.68
CA THR A 4 33.90 18.67 22.41
C THR A 4 33.50 17.19 22.20
N GLU A 5 33.43 16.42 23.26
CA GLU A 5 33.06 14.99 23.21
C GLU A 5 31.54 14.81 22.99
N LEU A 6 30.75 15.73 23.55
CA LEU A 6 29.30 15.75 23.32
C LEU A 6 28.98 16.14 21.90
N LYS A 7 29.74 17.07 21.28
CA LYS A 7 29.57 17.41 19.87
C LYS A 7 29.97 16.28 18.90
N ALA A 8 31.00 15.52 19.25
CA ALA A 8 31.43 14.35 18.50
C ALA A 8 30.40 13.20 18.61
N LEU A 9 29.81 13.01 19.78
CA LEU A 9 28.76 12.01 19.98
C LEU A 9 27.47 12.39 19.23
N VAL A 10 27.06 13.66 19.26
CA VAL A 10 25.91 14.17 18.53
C VAL A 10 26.16 14.11 17.02
N MET A 11 27.37 14.39 16.54
CA MET A 11 27.71 14.23 15.13
C MET A 11 27.78 12.76 14.70
N MET A 12 28.19 11.85 15.59
CA MET A 12 28.23 10.42 15.27
C MET A 12 26.82 9.81 15.21
N VAL A 13 25.92 10.23 16.08
CA VAL A 13 24.50 9.82 16.04
C VAL A 13 23.80 10.41 14.81
N VAL A 14 24.05 11.67 14.48
CA VAL A 14 23.54 12.29 13.26
C VAL A 14 24.15 11.65 11.99
N ALA A 15 25.43 11.29 11.99
CA ALA A 15 26.06 10.62 10.85
C ALA A 15 25.56 9.16 10.67
N THR A 16 25.17 8.47 11.73
CA THR A 16 24.61 7.11 11.63
C THR A 16 23.16 7.14 11.12
N VAL A 17 22.41 8.18 11.45
CA VAL A 17 21.05 8.40 10.90
C VAL A 17 21.10 8.81 9.42
N TYR A 18 22.14 9.50 8.97
CA TYR A 18 22.31 9.86 7.54
C TYR A 18 22.79 8.71 6.65
N ALA A 19 23.25 7.59 7.20
CA ALA A 19 23.72 6.45 6.41
C ALA A 19 22.62 5.44 6.04
N LEU A 20 21.40 5.60 6.55
CA LEU A 20 20.24 4.75 6.26
C LEU A 20 19.16 5.49 5.45
N ALA A 21 19.59 6.36 4.55
CA ALA A 21 18.72 6.90 3.51
C ALA A 21 18.56 5.87 2.37
N ALA A 22 18.03 4.71 2.69
CA ALA A 22 17.57 3.81 1.66
C ALA A 22 16.19 4.29 1.21
N SER A 23 16.14 4.74 -0.02
CA SER A 23 14.96 5.02 -0.83
C SER A 23 13.88 3.94 -0.67
N ALA A 24 12.66 4.28 -1.00
CA ALA A 24 11.64 3.32 -1.41
C ALA A 24 12.12 2.60 -2.69
N GLN A 25 13.20 1.86 -2.61
CA GLN A 25 13.87 1.16 -3.71
C GLN A 25 13.43 -0.29 -3.72
N ILE A 26 13.50 -0.87 -4.89
CA ILE A 26 13.44 -2.32 -5.03
C ILE A 26 14.48 -2.92 -4.08
N PRO A 27 14.11 -3.82 -3.16
CA PRO A 27 15.08 -4.41 -2.24
C PRO A 27 16.21 -5.10 -2.99
N GLN A 28 17.41 -5.00 -2.46
CA GLN A 28 18.56 -5.66 -3.07
C GLN A 28 18.31 -7.16 -3.21
N GLY A 29 18.51 -7.70 -4.40
CA GLY A 29 18.33 -9.12 -4.67
C GLY A 29 16.87 -9.57 -4.85
N TYR A 30 15.89 -8.69 -4.67
CA TYR A 30 14.46 -9.05 -4.76
C TYR A 30 14.08 -9.75 -6.08
N TYR A 31 14.71 -9.35 -7.17
CA TYR A 31 14.44 -9.87 -8.52
C TYR A 31 15.58 -10.72 -9.10
N ASP A 32 16.59 -11.12 -8.33
CA ASP A 32 17.75 -11.87 -8.84
C ASP A 32 17.38 -13.18 -9.52
N ALA A 33 16.30 -13.83 -9.05
CA ALA A 33 15.79 -15.08 -9.61
C ALA A 33 15.23 -14.95 -11.04
N LEU A 34 15.06 -13.73 -11.56
CA LEU A 34 14.58 -13.48 -12.93
C LEU A 34 15.70 -13.55 -13.97
N LYS A 35 16.96 -13.45 -13.54
CA LYS A 35 18.11 -13.38 -14.45
C LYS A 35 18.20 -14.62 -15.34
N GLY A 36 18.38 -14.39 -16.64
CA GLY A 36 18.54 -15.43 -17.66
C GLY A 36 17.25 -16.15 -18.05
N LYS A 37 16.09 -15.76 -17.49
CA LYS A 37 14.81 -16.37 -17.79
C LYS A 37 14.07 -15.63 -18.89
N LYS A 38 13.16 -16.34 -19.60
CA LYS A 38 12.36 -15.81 -20.71
C LYS A 38 11.00 -16.50 -20.82
N GLY A 39 10.05 -15.85 -21.47
CA GLY A 39 8.73 -16.40 -21.78
C GLY A 39 8.02 -17.00 -20.55
N ALA A 40 7.56 -18.24 -20.69
CA ALA A 40 6.83 -18.96 -19.63
C ALA A 40 7.66 -19.16 -18.35
N GLU A 41 8.96 -19.45 -18.50
CA GLU A 41 9.86 -19.61 -17.35
C GLU A 41 10.01 -18.30 -16.58
N LEU A 42 10.16 -17.19 -17.29
CA LEU A 42 10.23 -15.85 -16.67
C LEU A 42 8.94 -15.54 -15.94
N LYS A 43 7.77 -15.77 -16.56
CA LYS A 43 6.47 -15.55 -15.90
C LYS A 43 6.33 -16.34 -14.61
N THR A 44 6.70 -17.62 -14.63
CA THR A 44 6.66 -18.48 -13.44
C THR A 44 7.65 -18.02 -12.37
N ALA A 45 8.84 -17.54 -12.76
CA ALA A 45 9.79 -16.96 -11.81
C ALA A 45 9.25 -15.68 -11.16
N VAL A 46 8.61 -14.81 -11.93
CA VAL A 46 7.91 -13.63 -11.41
C VAL A 46 6.82 -14.05 -10.44
N HIS A 47 5.94 -14.99 -10.82
CA HIS A 47 4.91 -15.52 -9.94
C HIS A 47 5.49 -15.98 -8.59
N ASN A 48 6.57 -16.75 -8.60
CA ASN A 48 7.19 -17.27 -7.38
C ASN A 48 7.74 -16.20 -6.45
N ILE A 49 8.09 -15.02 -6.97
CA ILE A 49 8.52 -13.87 -6.15
C ILE A 49 7.32 -13.16 -5.53
N ILE A 50 6.21 -13.01 -6.28
CA ILE A 50 5.12 -12.09 -5.89
C ILE A 50 3.89 -12.78 -5.33
N LYS A 51 3.77 -14.11 -5.38
CA LYS A 51 2.56 -14.87 -5.01
C LYS A 51 2.22 -14.82 -3.53
N GLU A 52 3.19 -14.59 -2.66
CA GLU A 52 2.97 -14.49 -1.23
C GLU A 52 2.80 -13.02 -0.84
N ALA A 53 1.65 -12.68 -0.29
CA ALA A 53 1.35 -11.33 0.15
C ALA A 53 0.59 -11.35 1.48
N THR A 54 0.96 -10.44 2.37
CA THR A 54 0.20 -10.18 3.59
C THR A 54 -0.91 -9.18 3.27
N VAL A 55 -2.12 -9.69 3.02
CA VAL A 55 -3.24 -8.83 2.61
C VAL A 55 -4.02 -8.30 3.82
N LEU A 56 -4.50 -7.07 3.69
CA LEU A 56 -5.37 -6.43 4.68
C LEU A 56 -6.74 -7.13 4.77
N SER A 57 -7.46 -6.92 5.86
CA SER A 57 -8.86 -7.32 5.94
C SER A 57 -9.69 -6.55 4.91
N TYR A 58 -10.68 -7.22 4.29
CA TYR A 58 -11.55 -6.54 3.34
C TYR A 58 -12.57 -5.64 4.05
N GLY A 59 -12.71 -4.41 3.59
CA GLY A 59 -13.69 -3.47 4.11
C GLY A 59 -13.05 -2.25 4.79
N LYS A 60 -13.69 -1.78 5.85
CA LYS A 60 -13.29 -0.60 6.62
C LYS A 60 -12.77 -0.97 8.01
N GLY A 61 -12.08 -0.03 8.63
CA GLY A 61 -11.48 -0.17 9.94
C GLY A 61 -9.95 -0.24 9.86
N LYS A 62 -9.30 -0.34 11.01
CA LYS A 62 -7.85 -0.46 11.11
C LYS A 62 -7.35 -1.72 10.40
N ALA A 63 -6.26 -1.59 9.66
CA ALA A 63 -5.66 -2.67 8.87
C ALA A 63 -6.65 -3.35 7.89
N ALA A 64 -7.62 -2.59 7.40
CA ALA A 64 -8.57 -3.02 6.37
C ALA A 64 -8.34 -2.25 5.05
N THR A 65 -9.06 -2.61 3.99
CA THR A 65 -8.84 -2.05 2.65
C THR A 65 -8.91 -0.52 2.62
N TRP A 66 -9.90 0.11 3.26
CA TRP A 66 -10.01 1.57 3.32
C TRP A 66 -8.87 2.23 4.09
N TRP A 67 -8.31 1.54 5.08
CA TRP A 67 -7.10 2.00 5.75
C TRP A 67 -5.90 1.99 4.79
N GLY A 68 -5.79 0.95 3.95
CA GLY A 68 -4.78 0.88 2.89
C GLY A 68 -4.96 1.98 1.84
N PHE A 69 -6.19 2.22 1.36
CA PHE A 69 -6.49 3.26 0.37
C PHE A 69 -6.13 4.67 0.85
N TYR A 70 -6.32 4.94 2.14
CA TYR A 70 -5.89 6.22 2.71
C TYR A 70 -4.39 6.48 2.54
N LEU A 71 -3.58 5.42 2.47
CA LEU A 71 -2.14 5.51 2.23
C LEU A 71 -1.80 5.49 0.74
N THR A 72 -2.45 4.62 -0.03
CA THR A 72 -2.08 4.31 -1.41
C THR A 72 -2.75 5.19 -2.46
N ASP A 73 -3.95 5.69 -2.17
CA ASP A 73 -4.82 6.34 -3.13
C ASP A 73 -5.35 7.69 -2.62
N ASN A 74 -4.50 8.43 -1.88
CA ASN A 74 -4.80 9.74 -1.31
C ASN A 74 -3.93 10.82 -1.96
N ASP A 75 -4.58 11.84 -2.49
CA ASP A 75 -3.93 13.06 -2.96
C ASP A 75 -4.45 14.26 -2.15
N ASN A 76 -3.63 14.73 -1.22
CA ASN A 76 -3.93 15.91 -0.38
C ASN A 76 -5.32 15.86 0.30
N GLY A 77 -5.71 14.68 0.80
CA GLY A 77 -6.99 14.45 1.47
C GLY A 77 -8.12 14.00 0.54
N TYR A 78 -7.90 13.97 -0.76
CA TYR A 78 -8.87 13.47 -1.74
C TYR A 78 -8.55 12.06 -2.20
N VAL A 79 -9.61 11.31 -2.47
CA VAL A 79 -9.50 9.96 -3.04
C VAL A 79 -9.05 10.03 -4.49
N ILE A 80 -8.04 9.25 -4.84
CA ILE A 80 -7.64 9.05 -6.24
C ILE A 80 -8.58 8.01 -6.83
N ASP A 81 -9.67 8.47 -7.44
CA ASP A 81 -10.65 7.63 -8.14
C ASP A 81 -10.27 7.51 -9.63
N ARG A 82 -9.90 6.31 -10.07
CA ARG A 82 -9.55 6.02 -11.47
C ARG A 82 -10.75 5.65 -12.32
N TYR A 83 -11.97 5.79 -11.78
CA TYR A 83 -13.22 5.40 -12.45
C TYR A 83 -14.19 6.56 -12.65
N SER A 84 -14.00 7.68 -11.96
CA SER A 84 -14.91 8.82 -11.99
C SER A 84 -14.17 10.15 -11.85
N PRO A 85 -14.64 11.24 -12.48
CA PRO A 85 -14.08 12.57 -12.29
C PRO A 85 -14.49 13.23 -10.96
N GLU A 86 -15.38 12.60 -10.22
CA GLU A 86 -15.92 13.16 -8.98
C GLU A 86 -14.84 13.21 -7.90
N LYS A 87 -14.71 14.37 -7.26
CA LYS A 87 -13.78 14.55 -6.14
C LYS A 87 -14.45 14.17 -4.83
N VAL A 88 -13.90 13.20 -4.16
CA VAL A 88 -14.37 12.72 -2.86
C VAL A 88 -13.25 12.90 -1.84
N GLU A 89 -13.55 13.57 -0.72
CA GLU A 89 -12.61 13.69 0.40
C GLU A 89 -12.59 12.40 1.22
N PHE A 90 -11.40 12.01 1.68
CA PHE A 90 -11.29 10.98 2.69
C PHE A 90 -11.89 11.49 4.02
N GLY A 91 -12.64 10.61 4.68
CA GLY A 91 -13.01 10.79 6.07
C GLY A 91 -11.86 10.44 7.03
N ALA A 92 -12.21 10.00 8.23
CA ALA A 92 -11.21 9.51 9.18
C ALA A 92 -10.48 8.29 8.60
N TRP A 93 -9.21 8.14 8.96
CA TRP A 93 -8.37 7.06 8.46
C TRP A 93 -8.96 5.68 8.73
N GLY A 94 -9.15 4.92 7.68
CA GLY A 94 -9.75 3.58 7.70
C GLY A 94 -11.27 3.57 7.55
N GLU A 95 -11.94 4.73 7.54
CA GLU A 95 -13.36 4.79 7.24
C GLU A 95 -13.62 4.80 5.73
N SER A 96 -14.76 4.24 5.33
CA SER A 96 -15.20 4.29 3.94
C SER A 96 -15.73 5.67 3.57
N CYS A 97 -15.49 6.08 2.33
CA CYS A 97 -16.05 7.32 1.79
C CYS A 97 -17.49 7.10 1.31
N SER A 98 -18.33 8.12 1.49
CA SER A 98 -19.69 8.11 0.97
C SER A 98 -19.69 7.99 -0.56
N SER A 99 -20.64 7.25 -1.11
CA SER A 99 -20.80 7.03 -2.54
C SER A 99 -19.65 6.25 -3.22
N MET A 100 -18.72 5.70 -2.46
CA MET A 100 -17.61 4.93 -2.98
C MET A 100 -17.66 3.46 -2.57
N ASN A 101 -17.08 2.63 -3.40
CA ASN A 101 -16.92 1.19 -3.19
C ASN A 101 -15.45 0.78 -3.27
N ILE A 102 -15.17 -0.42 -2.77
CA ILE A 102 -13.93 -1.13 -3.06
C ILE A 102 -14.15 -1.89 -4.36
N GLU A 103 -13.47 -1.46 -5.42
CA GLU A 103 -13.58 -2.11 -6.73
C GLU A 103 -12.48 -3.15 -6.93
N HIS A 104 -12.89 -4.32 -7.42
CA HIS A 104 -11.98 -5.32 -7.97
C HIS A 104 -11.78 -5.02 -9.45
N SER A 105 -10.70 -4.32 -9.80
CA SER A 105 -10.39 -3.95 -11.18
C SER A 105 -10.37 -5.18 -12.10
N PHE A 106 -9.60 -6.19 -11.73
CA PHE A 106 -9.68 -7.53 -12.27
C PHE A 106 -10.82 -8.26 -11.56
N PRO A 107 -11.93 -8.58 -12.23
CA PRO A 107 -13.18 -8.94 -11.59
C PRO A 107 -13.08 -10.21 -10.72
N LYS A 108 -13.48 -10.11 -9.46
CA LYS A 108 -13.48 -11.24 -8.52
C LYS A 108 -14.29 -12.45 -9.01
N SER A 109 -15.33 -12.22 -9.79
CA SER A 109 -16.12 -13.31 -10.37
C SER A 109 -15.33 -14.21 -11.30
N TRP A 110 -14.18 -13.76 -11.82
CA TRP A 110 -13.36 -14.52 -12.75
C TRP A 110 -12.66 -15.73 -12.12
N TRP A 111 -12.53 -15.76 -10.79
CA TRP A 111 -12.08 -16.92 -10.01
C TRP A 111 -13.16 -17.47 -9.06
N GLY A 112 -14.44 -17.17 -9.34
CA GLY A 112 -15.55 -17.65 -8.52
C GLY A 112 -15.87 -16.78 -7.30
N GLY A 113 -15.20 -15.66 -7.09
CA GLY A 113 -15.48 -14.71 -6.01
C GLY A 113 -15.02 -15.15 -4.62
N GLU A 114 -14.26 -16.23 -4.51
CA GLU A 114 -13.74 -16.70 -3.23
C GLU A 114 -12.82 -15.66 -2.59
N GLN A 115 -12.99 -15.45 -1.28
CA GLN A 115 -12.25 -14.44 -0.51
C GLN A 115 -10.82 -14.90 -0.16
N ARG A 116 -10.09 -15.34 -1.16
CA ARG A 116 -8.66 -15.66 -1.08
C ARG A 116 -7.80 -14.39 -1.11
N GLN A 117 -6.49 -14.54 -1.23
CA GLN A 117 -5.54 -13.42 -1.34
C GLN A 117 -5.91 -12.43 -2.45
N ALA A 118 -6.22 -12.90 -3.67
CA ALA A 118 -6.61 -12.05 -4.81
C ALA A 118 -7.81 -11.13 -4.53
N TYR A 119 -8.71 -11.54 -3.64
CA TYR A 119 -9.87 -10.74 -3.22
C TYR A 119 -9.49 -9.52 -2.39
N LYS A 120 -8.32 -9.53 -1.77
CA LYS A 120 -7.85 -8.53 -0.81
C LYS A 120 -6.58 -7.81 -1.27
N ASP A 121 -6.06 -8.17 -2.43
CA ASP A 121 -4.80 -7.63 -2.95
C ASP A 121 -4.97 -6.18 -3.39
N LEU A 122 -4.20 -5.26 -2.82
CA LEU A 122 -4.24 -3.84 -3.14
C LEU A 122 -3.82 -3.51 -4.58
N TYR A 123 -3.08 -4.40 -5.26
CA TYR A 123 -2.81 -4.22 -6.69
C TYR A 123 -4.04 -4.46 -7.56
N ASN A 124 -5.05 -5.17 -7.04
CA ASN A 124 -6.34 -5.36 -7.69
C ASN A 124 -7.41 -4.40 -7.18
N LEU A 125 -7.32 -4.00 -5.90
CA LEU A 125 -8.34 -3.18 -5.26
C LEU A 125 -8.06 -1.70 -5.47
N MET A 126 -9.11 -0.96 -5.82
CA MET A 126 -9.07 0.50 -5.98
C MET A 126 -10.34 1.12 -5.40
N PRO A 127 -10.26 2.32 -4.79
CA PRO A 127 -11.46 3.07 -4.46
C PRO A 127 -12.14 3.51 -5.75
N SER A 128 -13.46 3.40 -5.82
CA SER A 128 -14.23 3.71 -7.03
C SER A 128 -15.57 4.30 -6.69
N ASP A 129 -16.02 5.29 -7.46
CA ASP A 129 -17.39 5.72 -7.47
C ASP A 129 -18.34 4.52 -7.62
N ALA A 130 -19.40 4.47 -6.81
CA ALA A 130 -20.31 3.32 -6.74
C ALA A 130 -21.09 3.10 -8.04
N LYS A 131 -21.42 4.17 -8.78
CA LYS A 131 -22.12 4.08 -10.05
C LYS A 131 -21.20 3.59 -11.17
N ALA A 132 -19.99 4.12 -11.22
CA ALA A 132 -18.97 3.69 -12.19
C ALA A 132 -18.64 2.21 -11.97
N ASN A 133 -18.40 1.78 -10.74
CA ASN A 133 -18.20 0.38 -10.35
C ASN A 133 -19.37 -0.51 -10.81
N SER A 134 -20.60 -0.18 -10.44
CA SER A 134 -21.78 -0.98 -10.82
C SER A 134 -21.97 -1.05 -12.32
N THR A 135 -21.64 0.02 -13.05
CA THR A 135 -21.77 0.07 -14.51
C THR A 135 -20.67 -0.76 -15.20
N LYS A 136 -19.44 -0.69 -14.68
CA LYS A 136 -18.31 -1.51 -15.15
C LYS A 136 -18.61 -3.00 -14.96
N SER A 137 -19.29 -3.36 -13.87
CA SER A 137 -19.62 -4.76 -13.58
C SER A 137 -18.38 -5.68 -13.66
N ASN A 138 -18.52 -6.92 -14.10
CA ASN A 138 -17.45 -7.89 -14.31
C ASN A 138 -16.97 -7.97 -15.77
N TYR A 139 -17.17 -6.90 -16.54
CA TYR A 139 -16.74 -6.87 -17.95
C TYR A 139 -15.21 -6.85 -18.06
N GLY A 140 -14.72 -7.47 -19.14
CA GLY A 140 -13.30 -7.45 -19.49
C GLY A 140 -12.85 -6.04 -19.86
N MET A 141 -11.59 -5.75 -19.57
CA MET A 141 -10.96 -4.51 -20.01
C MET A 141 -10.57 -4.61 -21.48
N GLY A 142 -11.00 -3.64 -22.29
CA GLY A 142 -10.73 -3.64 -23.72
C GLY A 142 -11.25 -2.41 -24.42
N VAL A 143 -11.06 -2.33 -25.75
CA VAL A 143 -11.50 -1.18 -26.54
C VAL A 143 -13.01 -1.19 -26.71
N VAL A 144 -13.68 -0.12 -26.27
CA VAL A 144 -15.10 0.11 -26.41
C VAL A 144 -15.35 0.94 -27.67
N THR A 145 -15.96 0.32 -28.68
CA THR A 145 -16.28 1.00 -29.94
C THR A 145 -17.71 1.58 -29.99
N LYS A 146 -18.61 1.03 -29.17
CA LYS A 146 -19.97 1.54 -28.98
C LYS A 146 -20.26 1.68 -27.49
N ALA A 147 -20.02 2.87 -26.96
CA ALA A 147 -20.26 3.16 -25.55
C ALA A 147 -21.76 3.26 -25.24
N THR A 148 -22.14 2.69 -24.09
CA THR A 148 -23.45 2.88 -23.45
C THR A 148 -23.34 3.72 -22.18
N TYR A 149 -22.13 3.87 -21.68
CA TYR A 149 -21.76 4.74 -20.57
C TYR A 149 -20.38 5.36 -20.85
N ASP A 150 -20.26 6.64 -20.62
CA ASP A 150 -19.03 7.41 -20.74
C ASP A 150 -19.10 8.57 -19.75
N ASN A 151 -18.19 8.63 -18.80
CA ASN A 151 -18.12 9.71 -17.81
C ASN A 151 -16.84 10.55 -17.92
N GLY A 152 -16.09 10.39 -19.00
CA GLY A 152 -14.84 11.10 -19.25
C GLY A 152 -13.62 10.46 -18.57
N VAL A 153 -13.80 9.40 -17.76
CA VAL A 153 -12.71 8.65 -17.10
C VAL A 153 -12.77 7.17 -17.51
N ILE A 154 -13.96 6.60 -17.61
CA ILE A 154 -14.15 5.26 -18.15
C ILE A 154 -15.29 5.23 -19.19
N LYS A 155 -15.20 4.27 -20.08
CA LYS A 155 -16.28 3.87 -20.99
C LYS A 155 -16.72 2.46 -20.70
N VAL A 156 -18.02 2.21 -20.81
CA VAL A 156 -18.57 0.86 -20.79
C VAL A 156 -19.47 0.69 -22.00
N GLY A 157 -19.38 -0.44 -22.67
CA GLY A 157 -20.15 -0.67 -23.88
C GLY A 157 -19.76 -1.96 -24.59
N THR A 158 -19.80 -1.93 -25.91
CA THR A 158 -19.51 -3.08 -26.75
C THR A 158 -18.26 -2.80 -27.57
N GLY A 159 -17.35 -3.75 -27.66
CA GLY A 159 -16.22 -3.74 -28.56
C GLY A 159 -16.57 -4.35 -29.94
N ASP A 160 -15.61 -4.34 -30.86
CA ASP A 160 -15.79 -4.83 -32.24
C ASP A 160 -16.20 -6.31 -32.29
N SER A 161 -15.79 -7.10 -31.33
CA SER A 161 -16.19 -8.52 -31.18
C SER A 161 -17.65 -8.71 -30.75
N GLY A 162 -18.40 -7.63 -30.47
CA GLY A 162 -19.73 -7.68 -29.86
C GLY A 162 -19.74 -7.97 -28.36
N LYS A 163 -18.59 -8.18 -27.74
CA LYS A 163 -18.49 -8.44 -26.31
C LYS A 163 -18.68 -7.15 -25.49
N LYS A 164 -19.29 -7.26 -24.33
CA LYS A 164 -19.32 -6.20 -23.32
C LYS A 164 -17.94 -6.01 -22.75
N LEU A 165 -17.47 -4.76 -22.76
CA LEU A 165 -16.16 -4.35 -22.29
C LEU A 165 -16.27 -3.05 -21.48
N TRP A 166 -15.25 -2.77 -20.71
CA TRP A 166 -15.00 -1.45 -20.17
C TRP A 166 -13.61 -0.98 -20.62
N GLN A 167 -13.44 0.32 -20.73
CA GLN A 167 -12.19 0.95 -21.17
C GLN A 167 -11.89 2.15 -20.30
N PRO A 168 -10.71 2.20 -19.64
CA PRO A 168 -10.22 3.42 -19.01
C PRO A 168 -9.82 4.45 -20.06
N TYR A 169 -9.87 5.73 -19.69
CA TYR A 169 -9.31 6.81 -20.51
C TYR A 169 -7.78 6.74 -20.51
N PRO A 170 -7.13 7.41 -21.50
CA PRO A 170 -5.70 7.23 -21.76
C PRO A 170 -4.77 7.39 -20.55
N GLU A 171 -5.09 8.30 -19.61
CA GLU A 171 -4.30 8.57 -18.42
C GLU A 171 -4.26 7.45 -17.38
N TRP A 172 -5.12 6.44 -17.53
CA TRP A 172 -5.20 5.29 -16.63
C TRP A 172 -5.02 3.94 -17.33
N GLN A 173 -4.83 3.96 -18.65
CA GLN A 173 -4.71 2.72 -19.43
C GLN A 173 -3.50 1.89 -19.01
N GLY A 174 -2.38 2.53 -18.76
CA GLY A 174 -1.17 1.87 -18.33
C GLY A 174 -1.28 1.31 -16.91
N ASP A 175 -1.81 2.10 -15.97
CA ASP A 175 -2.01 1.68 -14.59
C ASP A 175 -2.85 0.39 -14.52
N PHE A 176 -3.98 0.38 -15.21
CA PHE A 176 -4.85 -0.79 -15.25
C PHE A 176 -4.21 -1.96 -16.02
N ALA A 177 -3.50 -1.71 -17.11
CA ALA A 177 -2.81 -2.74 -17.85
C ALA A 177 -1.78 -3.46 -16.97
N ARG A 178 -0.92 -2.71 -16.26
CA ARG A 178 0.07 -3.27 -15.33
C ARG A 178 -0.57 -3.99 -14.15
N ALA A 179 -1.73 -3.53 -13.67
CA ALA A 179 -2.50 -4.25 -12.66
C ALA A 179 -3.04 -5.60 -13.18
N TYR A 180 -3.55 -5.65 -14.42
CA TYR A 180 -4.05 -6.88 -15.04
C TYR A 180 -2.91 -7.87 -15.35
N LEU A 181 -1.77 -7.38 -15.83
CA LEU A 181 -0.57 -8.20 -16.04
C LEU A 181 -0.07 -8.81 -14.71
N TYR A 182 -0.09 -8.02 -13.63
CA TYR A 182 0.22 -8.49 -12.29
C TYR A 182 -0.76 -9.59 -11.86
N MET A 183 -2.07 -9.37 -11.95
CA MET A 183 -3.07 -10.35 -11.53
C MET A 183 -2.95 -11.68 -12.31
N ALA A 184 -2.75 -11.60 -13.63
CA ALA A 184 -2.56 -12.77 -14.49
C ALA A 184 -1.25 -13.53 -14.20
N THR A 185 -0.30 -12.88 -13.54
CA THR A 185 0.98 -13.50 -13.14
C THR A 185 0.94 -13.99 -11.70
N CYS A 186 0.54 -13.14 -10.76
CA CYS A 186 0.51 -13.46 -9.35
C CYS A 186 -0.44 -14.64 -9.04
N TYR A 187 -1.53 -14.75 -9.78
CA TYR A 187 -2.58 -15.76 -9.58
C TYR A 187 -2.72 -16.71 -10.77
N GLN A 188 -1.61 -16.99 -11.48
CA GLN A 188 -1.62 -17.85 -12.66
C GLN A 188 -2.11 -19.27 -12.40
N ASP A 189 -2.01 -19.75 -11.17
CA ASP A 189 -2.45 -21.07 -10.70
C ASP A 189 -3.94 -21.14 -10.33
N TYR A 190 -4.68 -20.02 -10.48
CA TYR A 190 -6.11 -20.00 -10.21
C TYR A 190 -6.90 -20.65 -11.33
N ALA A 191 -7.99 -21.35 -10.96
CA ALA A 191 -8.98 -21.81 -11.92
C ALA A 191 -9.89 -20.65 -12.32
N TRP A 192 -9.84 -20.27 -13.61
CA TRP A 192 -10.66 -19.21 -14.15
C TRP A 192 -12.02 -19.75 -14.59
N VAL A 193 -13.09 -19.08 -14.18
CA VAL A 193 -14.46 -19.40 -14.61
C VAL A 193 -14.78 -18.79 -15.97
N LYS A 194 -15.91 -19.22 -16.57
CA LYS A 194 -16.31 -18.87 -17.95
C LYS A 194 -16.27 -17.36 -18.24
N GLU A 195 -16.66 -16.53 -17.28
CA GLU A 195 -16.67 -15.08 -17.43
C GLU A 195 -15.27 -14.50 -17.64
N GLY A 196 -14.27 -15.07 -16.96
CA GLY A 196 -12.87 -14.68 -17.11
C GLY A 196 -12.26 -15.11 -18.44
N LEU A 197 -12.69 -16.24 -19.00
CA LEU A 197 -12.12 -16.82 -20.23
C LEU A 197 -12.36 -15.96 -21.49
N ASN A 198 -13.06 -14.84 -21.38
CA ASN A 198 -13.10 -13.84 -22.43
C ASN A 198 -11.77 -13.08 -22.59
N SER A 199 -11.01 -12.94 -21.54
CA SER A 199 -9.70 -12.25 -21.51
C SER A 199 -8.55 -13.16 -21.07
N LEU A 200 -8.87 -14.31 -20.47
CA LEU A 200 -7.93 -15.27 -19.91
C LEU A 200 -7.96 -16.57 -20.67
N GLU A 201 -6.89 -17.35 -20.48
CA GLU A 201 -6.77 -18.75 -20.89
C GLU A 201 -6.51 -19.62 -19.65
N THR A 202 -6.81 -20.90 -19.76
CA THR A 202 -6.51 -21.87 -18.72
C THR A 202 -5.01 -22.23 -18.74
N GLY A 203 -4.45 -22.47 -17.54
CA GLY A 203 -3.06 -22.81 -17.36
C GLY A 203 -2.17 -21.63 -16.99
N ASP A 204 -0.96 -21.96 -16.54
CA ASP A 204 -0.02 -21.00 -15.97
C ASP A 204 0.57 -20.03 -17.01
N TYR A 205 0.53 -20.41 -18.28
CA TYR A 205 1.03 -19.60 -19.40
C TYR A 205 0.20 -19.87 -20.66
N PRO A 206 -0.17 -18.85 -21.45
CA PRO A 206 0.13 -17.43 -21.24
C PRO A 206 -0.77 -16.76 -20.20
N THR A 207 -1.81 -17.41 -19.70
CA THR A 207 -2.86 -16.94 -18.78
C THR A 207 -3.75 -15.85 -19.38
N LEU A 208 -3.20 -14.96 -20.20
CA LEU A 208 -3.94 -13.94 -20.96
C LEU A 208 -4.16 -14.43 -22.38
N GLN A 209 -5.36 -14.20 -22.92
CA GLN A 209 -5.58 -14.33 -24.36
C GLN A 209 -4.70 -13.33 -25.12
N LYS A 210 -4.22 -13.72 -26.29
CA LYS A 210 -3.28 -12.90 -27.06
C LYS A 210 -3.80 -11.47 -27.32
N TRP A 211 -5.07 -11.30 -27.64
CA TRP A 211 -5.64 -9.97 -27.85
C TRP A 211 -5.55 -9.06 -26.60
N ALA A 212 -5.70 -9.69 -25.43
CA ALA A 212 -5.64 -8.98 -24.16
C ALA A 212 -4.21 -8.58 -23.80
N SER A 213 -3.25 -9.53 -23.91
CA SER A 213 -1.83 -9.24 -23.67
C SER A 213 -1.31 -8.17 -24.64
N ASP A 214 -1.61 -8.26 -25.94
CA ASP A 214 -1.20 -7.27 -26.94
C ASP A 214 -1.75 -5.87 -26.61
N LEU A 215 -3.02 -5.79 -26.21
CA LEU A 215 -3.65 -4.53 -25.85
C LEU A 215 -3.06 -3.95 -24.59
N TYR A 216 -2.84 -4.77 -23.54
CA TYR A 216 -2.30 -4.30 -22.27
C TYR A 216 -0.85 -3.84 -22.40
N ILE A 217 -0.03 -4.53 -23.20
CA ILE A 217 1.31 -4.10 -23.56
C ILE A 217 1.28 -2.74 -24.28
N LYS A 218 0.39 -2.61 -25.27
CA LYS A 218 0.20 -1.36 -26.00
C LYS A 218 -0.17 -0.21 -25.06
N TRP A 219 -1.13 -0.41 -24.18
CA TRP A 219 -1.59 0.62 -23.25
C TRP A 219 -0.53 0.98 -22.20
N ALA A 220 0.18 -0.01 -21.66
CA ALA A 220 1.27 0.24 -20.73
C ALA A 220 2.43 1.03 -21.35
N LYS A 221 2.65 0.93 -22.69
CA LYS A 221 3.62 1.75 -23.42
C LYS A 221 3.10 3.16 -23.71
N GLN A 222 1.80 3.31 -23.95
CA GLN A 222 1.17 4.60 -24.25
C GLN A 222 1.00 5.47 -23.01
N ASP A 223 0.82 4.82 -21.88
CA ASP A 223 0.70 5.42 -20.57
C ASP A 223 1.81 4.85 -19.64
N PRO A 224 3.01 5.43 -19.70
CA PRO A 224 4.15 4.98 -18.90
C PRO A 224 3.91 5.15 -17.40
N VAL A 225 4.68 4.42 -16.60
CA VAL A 225 4.61 4.48 -15.14
C VAL A 225 4.77 5.93 -14.66
N SER A 226 3.76 6.43 -13.99
CA SER A 226 3.75 7.74 -13.35
C SER A 226 4.41 7.71 -11.97
N ASP A 227 4.82 8.88 -11.47
CA ASP A 227 5.32 9.02 -10.10
C ASP A 227 4.26 8.55 -9.06
N LEU A 228 2.98 8.78 -9.35
CA LEU A 228 1.86 8.33 -8.53
C LEU A 228 1.80 6.80 -8.44
N GLU A 229 1.91 6.13 -9.57
CA GLU A 229 1.90 4.66 -9.64
C GLU A 229 3.13 4.04 -8.98
N ALA A 230 4.32 4.61 -9.21
CA ALA A 230 5.56 4.19 -8.57
C ALA A 230 5.48 4.35 -7.04
N LYS A 231 4.94 5.47 -6.56
CA LYS A 231 4.68 5.72 -5.15
C LYS A 231 3.72 4.68 -4.57
N ARG A 232 2.61 4.41 -5.28
CA ARG A 232 1.64 3.41 -4.86
C ARG A 232 2.28 2.02 -4.72
N ASN A 233 3.11 1.61 -5.68
CA ASN A 233 3.85 0.33 -5.64
C ASN A 233 4.72 0.21 -4.38
N ASN A 234 5.42 1.28 -4.01
CA ASN A 234 6.24 1.32 -2.80
C ASN A 234 5.42 1.18 -1.52
N ILE A 235 4.29 1.90 -1.44
CA ILE A 235 3.40 1.84 -0.28
C ILE A 235 2.73 0.46 -0.17
N VAL A 236 2.25 -0.10 -1.28
CA VAL A 236 1.67 -1.45 -1.27
C VAL A 236 2.70 -2.48 -0.84
N TYR A 237 3.95 -2.37 -1.32
CA TYR A 237 5.04 -3.23 -0.86
C TYR A 237 5.21 -3.20 0.66
N SER A 238 5.21 -2.03 1.26
CA SER A 238 5.35 -1.90 2.71
C SER A 238 4.17 -2.48 3.51
N ILE A 239 2.99 -2.59 2.88
CA ILE A 239 1.79 -3.19 3.47
C ILE A 239 1.76 -4.71 3.24
N GLN A 240 2.01 -5.15 2.01
CA GLN A 240 1.79 -6.53 1.57
C GLN A 240 3.06 -7.38 1.47
N GLY A 241 4.24 -6.75 1.43
CA GLY A 241 5.53 -7.45 1.28
C GLY A 241 5.86 -7.90 -0.13
N ASN A 242 4.97 -7.67 -1.10
CA ASN A 242 5.22 -7.95 -2.51
C ASN A 242 5.10 -6.69 -3.37
N ARG A 243 5.73 -6.69 -4.55
CA ARG A 243 5.76 -5.57 -5.50
C ARG A 243 5.06 -5.95 -6.79
N ASN A 244 4.55 -4.95 -7.52
CA ASN A 244 4.16 -5.17 -8.92
C ASN A 244 5.38 -4.98 -9.83
N PRO A 245 5.95 -6.08 -10.37
CA PRO A 245 7.17 -6.01 -11.17
C PRO A 245 6.97 -5.34 -12.55
N PHE A 246 5.74 -5.23 -13.03
CA PHE A 246 5.43 -4.51 -14.28
C PHE A 246 5.45 -2.98 -14.09
N ILE A 247 5.41 -2.52 -12.82
CA ILE A 247 5.68 -1.13 -12.46
C ILE A 247 7.20 -0.94 -12.31
N ASP A 248 7.89 -1.87 -11.65
CA ASP A 248 9.34 -1.76 -11.42
C ASP A 248 10.15 -1.87 -12.73
N PHE A 249 9.73 -2.77 -13.61
CA PHE A 249 10.35 -3.02 -14.93
C PHE A 249 9.31 -2.87 -16.04
N PRO A 250 9.10 -1.65 -16.56
CA PRO A 250 8.02 -1.37 -17.51
C PRO A 250 8.15 -2.12 -18.85
N ASN A 251 9.28 -2.76 -19.12
CA ASN A 251 9.49 -3.59 -20.30
C ASN A 251 9.40 -5.11 -20.00
N LEU A 252 9.20 -5.54 -18.76
CA LEU A 252 9.12 -6.96 -18.39
C LEU A 252 8.05 -7.72 -19.18
N MET A 253 6.92 -7.06 -19.44
CA MET A 253 5.81 -7.65 -20.20
C MET A 253 6.20 -8.08 -21.62
N GLU A 254 7.18 -7.40 -22.23
CA GLU A 254 7.69 -7.76 -23.55
C GLU A 254 8.41 -9.10 -23.56
N TYR A 255 9.11 -9.42 -22.47
CA TYR A 255 9.84 -10.68 -22.32
C TYR A 255 8.92 -11.85 -21.94
N ILE A 256 7.68 -11.55 -21.51
CA ILE A 256 6.71 -12.58 -21.15
C ILE A 256 5.70 -12.83 -22.26
N TRP A 257 5.14 -11.78 -22.88
CA TRP A 257 4.05 -11.89 -23.87
C TRP A 257 4.31 -11.15 -25.18
N GLY A 258 5.33 -10.28 -25.25
CA GLY A 258 5.57 -9.38 -26.37
C GLY A 258 6.73 -9.80 -27.27
N ASP A 259 7.32 -8.81 -27.92
CA ASP A 259 8.35 -9.02 -28.96
C ASP A 259 9.70 -9.54 -28.45
N SER A 260 9.93 -9.45 -27.13
CA SER A 260 11.19 -9.91 -26.50
C SER A 260 11.10 -11.30 -25.87
N ILE A 261 10.05 -12.07 -26.13
CA ILE A 261 9.77 -13.37 -25.50
C ILE A 261 10.91 -14.41 -25.70
N SER A 262 11.71 -14.28 -26.76
CA SER A 262 12.85 -15.15 -27.03
C SER A 262 14.15 -14.73 -26.36
N TYR A 263 14.20 -13.52 -25.78
CA TYR A 263 15.40 -12.98 -25.14
C TYR A 263 15.37 -13.22 -23.64
N GLU A 264 16.55 -13.41 -23.07
CA GLU A 264 16.72 -13.55 -21.63
C GLU A 264 16.55 -12.19 -20.92
N PHE A 265 15.83 -12.20 -19.82
CA PHE A 265 15.67 -11.03 -18.97
C PHE A 265 16.82 -10.93 -17.97
N ASP A 266 17.37 -9.73 -17.79
CA ASP A 266 18.35 -9.44 -16.75
C ASP A 266 17.91 -8.19 -15.97
N PRO A 267 17.49 -8.35 -14.70
CA PRO A 267 17.05 -7.21 -13.87
C PRO A 267 18.13 -6.17 -13.62
N ALA A 268 19.42 -6.53 -13.77
CA ALA A 268 20.54 -5.61 -13.56
C ALA A 268 20.79 -4.66 -14.75
N THR A 269 20.35 -5.05 -15.95
CA THR A 269 20.62 -4.28 -17.19
C THR A 269 19.38 -3.77 -17.90
N THR A 270 18.19 -4.16 -17.43
CA THR A 270 16.91 -3.75 -18.01
C THR A 270 16.50 -2.36 -17.58
N VAL A 271 15.48 -1.82 -18.23
CA VAL A 271 14.89 -0.53 -17.85
C VAL A 271 14.19 -0.66 -16.50
N VAL A 272 14.57 0.16 -15.54
CA VAL A 272 13.97 0.26 -14.22
C VAL A 272 13.21 1.57 -14.11
N THR A 273 12.00 1.52 -13.59
CA THR A 273 11.24 2.74 -13.28
C THR A 273 12.01 3.61 -12.30
N LYS A 274 12.07 4.92 -12.59
CA LYS A 274 12.65 5.88 -11.66
C LYS A 274 11.97 5.75 -10.31
N GLN A 275 12.75 5.42 -9.30
CA GLN A 275 12.21 5.32 -7.95
C GLN A 275 11.86 6.71 -7.43
N VAL A 276 10.61 6.88 -7.07
CA VAL A 276 10.13 8.13 -6.47
C VAL A 276 10.43 8.09 -4.99
N VAL A 277 11.37 8.92 -4.59
CA VAL A 277 11.56 9.21 -3.17
C VAL A 277 10.41 10.13 -2.75
N THR A 278 9.48 9.59 -2.03
CA THR A 278 8.36 10.36 -1.52
C THR A 278 8.81 11.17 -0.31
N GLU A 279 9.28 12.38 -0.55
CA GLU A 279 9.69 13.29 0.54
C GLU A 279 8.54 13.60 1.51
N ASN A 280 7.29 13.33 1.12
CA ASN A 280 6.09 13.69 1.87
C ASN A 280 5.07 12.55 2.07
N SER A 281 5.38 11.31 1.77
CA SER A 281 4.45 10.24 2.11
C SER A 281 4.70 9.77 3.54
N MET A 282 3.91 10.27 4.46
CA MET A 282 3.82 9.68 5.79
C MET A 282 3.15 8.31 5.66
N MET A 283 3.91 7.26 5.86
CA MET A 283 3.37 5.94 6.09
C MET A 283 3.40 5.67 7.59
N CYS A 284 2.27 5.22 8.13
CA CYS A 284 2.24 4.78 9.52
C CYS A 284 2.86 3.38 9.61
N ILE A 285 4.12 3.32 9.95
CA ILE A 285 4.86 2.06 10.16
C ILE A 285 4.63 1.47 11.56
N TYR A 286 4.14 2.29 12.49
CA TYR A 286 3.84 1.88 13.84
C TYR A 286 2.65 2.69 14.39
N LEU A 287 1.67 1.99 14.97
CA LEU A 287 0.51 2.61 15.60
C LEU A 287 0.20 1.93 16.93
N ALA A 288 0.29 2.67 18.00
CA ALA A 288 -0.22 2.28 19.30
C ALA A 288 -1.46 3.12 19.63
N SER A 289 -2.63 2.51 19.61
CA SER A 289 -3.89 3.21 19.94
C SER A 289 -4.18 3.24 21.43
N TYR A 290 -3.53 2.41 22.19
CA TYR A 290 -3.66 2.21 23.65
C TYR A 290 -5.07 1.89 24.15
N LYS A 291 -6.03 1.89 23.24
CA LYS A 291 -7.39 1.40 23.49
C LYS A 291 -7.51 -0.08 23.13
N ASP A 292 -7.12 -0.40 21.91
CA ASP A 292 -7.24 -1.74 21.33
C ASP A 292 -5.91 -2.51 21.40
N THR A 293 -4.79 -1.77 21.35
CA THR A 293 -3.44 -2.30 21.47
C THR A 293 -2.49 -1.26 22.05
N ASP A 294 -1.53 -1.72 22.84
CA ASP A 294 -0.40 -0.89 23.28
C ASP A 294 0.73 -0.84 22.22
N GLY A 295 0.56 -1.55 21.11
CA GLY A 295 1.56 -1.64 20.06
C GLY A 295 2.86 -2.32 20.52
N GLY A 296 2.81 -3.07 21.64
CA GLY A 296 4.00 -3.68 22.26
C GLY A 296 4.85 -2.70 23.07
N CYS A 297 4.34 -1.50 23.39
CA CYS A 297 5.03 -0.57 24.26
C CYS A 297 5.25 -1.15 25.66
N THR A 298 6.40 -0.83 26.24
CA THR A 298 6.70 -1.07 27.64
C THR A 298 6.77 0.24 28.39
N ILE A 299 6.60 0.19 29.70
CA ILE A 299 6.79 1.35 30.57
C ILE A 299 8.07 1.15 31.37
N GLU A 300 8.93 2.14 31.30
CA GLU A 300 10.13 2.21 32.10
C GLU A 300 10.04 3.41 33.05
N THR A 301 10.29 3.17 34.30
CA THR A 301 10.37 4.21 35.34
C THR A 301 11.80 4.27 35.85
N THR A 302 12.46 5.37 35.55
CA THR A 302 13.88 5.58 35.94
C THR A 302 14.04 6.12 37.34
N LEU A 303 13.04 6.78 37.88
CA LEU A 303 13.00 7.23 39.27
C LEU A 303 11.88 6.50 39.99
N HIS A 304 12.23 5.95 41.18
CA HIS A 304 11.20 5.45 42.07
C HIS A 304 10.29 6.63 42.45
N PRO A 305 8.97 6.48 42.22
CA PRO A 305 8.02 7.50 42.63
C PRO A 305 8.24 7.77 44.13
N LYS A 306 8.09 9.03 44.55
CA LYS A 306 8.02 9.35 45.98
C LYS A 306 7.00 8.44 46.62
N GLU A 307 7.23 8.07 47.86
CA GLU A 307 6.33 7.22 48.64
C GLU A 307 4.84 7.62 48.39
N GLY A 308 4.03 6.72 47.81
CA GLY A 308 2.65 6.97 47.39
C GLY A 308 2.42 7.43 45.95
N ALA A 309 3.48 7.59 45.15
CA ALA A 309 3.31 7.79 43.69
C ALA A 309 3.25 6.41 43.00
N GLU A 310 2.36 6.33 42.08
CA GLU A 310 1.92 5.06 41.50
C GLU A 310 2.43 4.89 40.08
N VAL A 311 2.77 3.68 39.73
CA VAL A 311 3.27 3.30 38.39
C VAL A 311 2.20 3.40 37.33
N TRP A 312 2.62 3.62 36.12
CA TRP A 312 1.74 3.53 34.96
C TRP A 312 1.15 2.13 34.83
N GLU A 313 -0.13 2.07 34.54
CA GLU A 313 -0.81 0.82 34.20
C GLU A 313 -1.65 0.97 32.96
N ARG A 314 -1.76 -0.07 32.18
CA ARG A 314 -2.69 -0.11 31.06
C ARG A 314 -4.10 -0.45 31.55
N THR A 315 -5.09 0.31 31.11
CA THR A 315 -6.49 0.00 31.40
C THR A 315 -7.29 -0.07 30.11
N SER A 316 -8.30 -0.93 30.10
CA SER A 316 -9.18 -1.11 28.94
C SER A 316 -9.98 0.15 28.54
N SER A 317 -10.20 1.06 29.48
CA SER A 317 -11.03 2.25 29.25
C SER A 317 -10.26 3.50 28.92
N TYR A 318 -9.00 3.62 29.38
CA TYR A 318 -8.26 4.86 29.35
C TYR A 318 -6.84 4.70 28.77
N GLY A 319 -6.53 3.55 28.21
CA GLY A 319 -5.17 3.24 27.80
C GLY A 319 -4.26 3.10 29.01
N TRP A 320 -3.08 3.68 28.94
CA TRP A 320 -2.15 3.70 30.07
C TRP A 320 -2.44 4.88 30.99
N LYS A 321 -2.45 4.63 32.28
CA LYS A 321 -2.61 5.66 33.30
C LYS A 321 -1.81 5.33 34.53
N GLY A 322 -1.37 6.35 35.24
CA GLY A 322 -0.87 6.20 36.61
C GLY A 322 -2.04 5.90 37.55
N THR A 323 -1.81 5.08 38.55
CA THR A 323 -2.79 4.79 39.60
C THR A 323 -3.16 6.08 40.36
N GLY A 324 -4.41 6.27 40.66
CA GLY A 324 -4.94 7.55 41.16
C GLY A 324 -5.14 8.58 40.06
N ALA A 325 -5.06 8.17 38.84
CA ALA A 325 -5.11 8.99 37.67
C ALA A 325 -6.48 9.52 37.32
N ILE A 326 -6.42 10.52 36.54
CA ILE A 326 -7.49 11.25 35.99
C ILE A 326 -8.23 10.43 34.97
N LYS A 327 -9.53 10.40 35.04
CA LYS A 327 -10.40 9.84 34.03
C LYS A 327 -10.45 10.78 32.85
N GLU A 328 -9.57 10.59 31.88
CA GLU A 328 -9.60 11.41 30.70
C GLU A 328 -9.54 10.59 29.44
N GLY A 329 -10.64 10.41 28.82
CA GLY A 329 -10.80 9.82 27.52
C GLY A 329 -10.02 8.54 27.27
N SER A 330 -10.38 7.82 26.27
CA SER A 330 -9.68 6.62 25.81
C SER A 330 -8.36 6.97 25.09
N ASN A 331 -7.44 6.01 25.02
CA ASN A 331 -6.20 6.09 24.24
C ASN A 331 -5.10 7.00 24.79
N LYS A 332 -4.94 7.07 26.11
CA LYS A 332 -4.00 8.00 26.76
C LYS A 332 -3.18 7.29 27.84
N TYR A 333 -1.94 7.75 27.99
CA TYR A 333 -1.16 7.56 29.19
C TYR A 333 -1.40 8.73 30.13
N ALA A 334 -1.56 8.50 31.41
CA ALA A 334 -1.72 9.54 32.39
C ALA A 334 -0.97 9.23 33.68
N THR A 335 -0.43 10.25 34.29
CA THR A 335 0.17 10.18 35.64
C THR A 335 -0.35 11.34 36.49
N LYS A 336 -0.56 11.11 37.75
CA LYS A 336 -1.01 12.13 38.71
C LYS A 336 0.14 12.88 39.37
N TYR A 337 1.32 12.33 39.38
CA TYR A 337 2.45 12.88 40.10
C TYR A 337 3.65 13.06 39.18
N ALA A 338 4.46 14.05 39.47
CA ALA A 338 5.72 14.24 38.79
C ALA A 338 6.63 13.02 39.05
N ALA A 339 6.84 12.26 38.00
CA ALA A 339 7.76 11.12 37.98
C ALA A 339 8.47 11.11 36.62
N GLU A 340 9.72 10.77 36.61
CA GLU A 340 10.39 10.44 35.37
C GLU A 340 9.96 9.03 34.96
N SER A 341 9.10 8.95 34.01
CA SER A 341 8.61 7.71 33.44
C SER A 341 8.63 7.82 31.93
N SER A 342 9.01 6.77 31.27
CA SER A 342 8.98 6.68 29.83
C SER A 342 8.06 5.57 29.37
N VAL A 343 7.47 5.79 28.21
CA VAL A 343 6.78 4.77 27.43
C VAL A 343 7.72 4.42 26.29
N VAL A 344 8.19 3.19 26.27
CA VAL A 344 9.15 2.71 25.29
C VAL A 344 8.41 1.87 24.25
N THR A 345 8.51 2.27 22.98
CA THR A 345 8.01 1.46 21.88
C THR A 345 8.89 0.24 21.66
N PRO A 346 8.39 -0.83 21.04
CA PRO A 346 9.28 -1.85 20.49
C PRO A 346 10.21 -1.22 19.46
N GLU A 347 11.26 -1.93 19.09
CA GLU A 347 12.11 -1.55 17.97
C GLU A 347 11.26 -1.42 16.71
N ILE A 348 11.34 -0.26 16.06
CA ILE A 348 10.56 0.06 14.86
C ILE A 348 11.53 0.10 13.69
N ASP A 349 11.41 -0.88 12.79
CA ASP A 349 12.16 -0.88 11.54
C ASP A 349 11.65 0.23 10.64
N LEU A 350 12.49 1.21 10.37
CA LEU A 350 12.19 2.32 9.48
C LEU A 350 12.24 1.94 7.99
N GLY A 351 12.62 0.69 7.67
CA GLY A 351 12.48 0.13 6.33
C GLY A 351 13.14 0.94 5.22
N GLY A 352 14.12 1.76 5.55
CA GLY A 352 14.80 2.61 4.57
C GLY A 352 14.16 3.98 4.34
N TYR A 353 13.20 4.41 5.14
CA TYR A 353 12.74 5.80 5.15
C TYR A 353 13.83 6.74 5.61
N LYS A 354 13.96 7.89 4.92
CA LYS A 354 14.97 8.92 5.26
C LYS A 354 14.63 9.68 6.53
N GLU A 355 13.34 9.80 6.79
CA GLU A 355 12.79 10.56 7.90
C GLU A 355 11.61 9.82 8.48
N ALA A 356 11.44 9.89 9.78
CA ALA A 356 10.25 9.42 10.48
C ALA A 356 9.71 10.54 11.36
N THR A 357 8.39 10.69 11.37
CA THR A 357 7.72 11.62 12.27
C THR A 357 7.00 10.81 13.33
N VAL A 358 7.29 11.11 14.58
CA VAL A 358 6.54 10.59 15.72
C VAL A 358 5.44 11.58 16.04
N SER A 359 4.19 11.13 15.98
CA SER A 359 3.03 11.92 16.38
C SER A 359 2.35 11.23 17.56
N PHE A 360 2.05 12.00 18.58
CA PHE A 360 1.32 11.51 19.74
C PHE A 360 0.36 12.58 20.23
N SER A 361 -0.72 12.14 20.87
CA SER A 361 -1.64 13.04 21.57
C SER A 361 -1.35 13.01 23.05
N HIS A 362 -1.14 14.16 23.63
CA HIS A 362 -0.99 14.31 25.08
C HIS A 362 -1.99 15.31 25.62
N ALA A 363 -2.38 15.14 26.86
CA ALA A 363 -3.19 16.10 27.58
C ALA A 363 -2.67 16.24 29.00
N VAL A 364 -2.52 17.47 29.46
CA VAL A 364 -2.17 17.79 30.83
C VAL A 364 -3.42 18.37 31.48
N ASN A 365 -3.90 17.71 32.53
CA ASN A 365 -5.02 18.21 33.31
C ASN A 365 -4.46 18.88 34.58
N TYR A 366 -4.81 20.15 34.78
CA TYR A 366 -4.33 20.95 35.91
C TYR A 366 -2.81 21.09 36.02
N ALA A 367 -2.15 21.42 34.93
CA ALA A 367 -0.73 21.81 34.99
C ALA A 367 -0.60 23.05 35.90
N GLN A 368 -0.07 22.85 37.10
CA GLN A 368 0.20 23.94 38.04
C GLN A 368 1.57 24.58 37.81
N ASN A 369 2.39 23.94 36.97
CA ASN A 369 3.77 24.38 36.76
C ASN A 369 4.14 24.31 35.27
N PRO A 370 4.43 25.46 34.62
CA PRO A 370 4.82 25.47 33.21
C PRO A 370 6.19 24.84 32.91
N SER A 371 6.90 24.33 33.91
CA SER A 371 8.17 23.63 33.73
C SER A 371 8.04 22.12 33.54
N GLU A 372 6.82 21.58 33.58
CA GLU A 372 6.60 20.17 33.22
C GLU A 372 6.87 19.97 31.73
N LYS A 373 7.80 19.10 31.43
CA LYS A 373 8.25 18.84 30.06
C LYS A 373 7.91 17.41 29.68
N LEU A 374 7.30 17.29 28.51
CA LEU A 374 7.28 16.04 27.78
C LEU A 374 8.45 16.06 26.79
N SER A 375 9.24 15.01 26.77
CA SER A 375 10.30 14.83 25.78
C SER A 375 10.08 13.55 24.99
N VAL A 376 10.54 13.56 23.76
CA VAL A 376 10.65 12.38 22.90
C VAL A 376 12.13 12.19 22.62
N GLU A 377 12.63 11.00 22.92
CA GLU A 377 14.03 10.61 22.72
C GLU A 377 14.15 9.53 21.64
#